data_e81b5b810448557bb8b162aaea6f5474
#
_entry.id   e81b5b810448557bb8b162aaea6f5474
#
_cell.length_a   1.000
_cell.length_b   1.000
_cell.length_c   1.000
_cell.angle_alpha   90.00
_cell.angle_beta   90.00
_cell.angle_gamma   90.00
#
_symmetry.space_group_name_H-M   'P 1'
#
loop_
_entity.id
_entity.type
_entity.pdbx_description
1 polymer ?
#
loop_
_entity_poly.entity_id
_entity_poly.type
_entity_poly.pdbx_seq_one_letter_code
_entity_poly.pdbx_strand_id
1 'polypeptide(L)'
;MRFVIVTGMSGAGKTTALKMLEDMGYFCVDNLPIAMFPGFVQMIENSETPMKKVALGVDVRSGQDISGLEKDLEQMDQKGIKYEILFLDAKDSVLVKRYKETRRQHPLSGSGRVDTGIAKEREKTAFLKMKATYILCLLYTSP
;
A
#
# COMPACT_ATOMS: atom_id res chain seq x y z
N MET A 1 5.09 18.09 8.09
CA MET A 1 5.17 17.18 6.92
C MET A 1 3.99 16.23 6.94
N ARG A 2 3.38 16.01 5.81
CA ARG A 2 2.32 15.01 5.68
C ARG A 2 2.87 13.76 5.01
N PHE A 3 2.79 12.64 5.69
CA PHE A 3 3.35 11.37 5.25
C PHE A 3 2.21 10.37 5.06
N VAL A 4 2.00 9.94 3.82
CA VAL A 4 0.90 9.02 3.49
C VAL A 4 1.50 7.70 2.98
N ILE A 5 1.08 6.62 3.57
CA ILE A 5 1.43 5.27 3.13
C ILE A 5 0.24 4.73 2.34
N VAL A 6 0.47 4.46 1.06
CA VAL A 6 -0.56 3.94 0.16
C VAL A 6 -0.33 2.45 0.00
N THR A 7 -1.26 1.67 0.48
CA THR A 7 -1.19 0.21 0.40
C THR A 7 -2.58 -0.34 0.15
N GLY A 8 -2.72 -1.64 0.14
CA GLY A 8 -4.02 -2.25 -0.02
C GLY A 8 -3.96 -3.50 -0.87
N MET A 9 -5.13 -3.92 -1.31
CA MET A 9 -5.28 -5.12 -2.12
C MET A 9 -4.71 -4.92 -3.52
N SER A 10 -4.05 -5.94 -4.03
CA SER A 10 -3.55 -5.94 -5.40
C SER A 10 -4.72 -5.74 -6.37
N GLY A 11 -4.57 -4.80 -7.29
CA GLY A 11 -5.60 -4.50 -8.26
C GLY A 11 -6.64 -3.48 -7.80
N ALA A 12 -6.51 -2.92 -6.59
CA ALA A 12 -7.46 -1.93 -6.05
C ALA A 12 -7.15 -0.48 -6.44
N GLY A 13 -6.21 -0.25 -7.37
CA GLY A 13 -5.97 1.08 -7.92
C GLY A 13 -4.86 1.88 -7.26
N LYS A 14 -3.88 1.22 -6.67
CA LYS A 14 -2.78 1.89 -5.96
C LYS A 14 -2.00 2.87 -6.84
N THR A 15 -1.67 2.46 -8.06
CA THR A 15 -0.94 3.33 -9.00
C THR A 15 -1.75 4.58 -9.34
N THR A 16 -3.05 4.43 -9.54
CA THR A 16 -3.94 5.57 -9.82
C THR A 16 -3.99 6.52 -8.63
N ALA A 17 -4.09 5.98 -7.42
CA ALA A 17 -4.10 6.80 -6.21
C ALA A 17 -2.80 7.60 -6.05
N LEU A 18 -1.65 6.97 -6.32
CA LEU A 18 -0.36 7.66 -6.26
C LEU A 18 -0.26 8.78 -7.30
N LYS A 19 -0.77 8.57 -8.51
CA LYS A 19 -0.80 9.62 -9.53
C LYS A 19 -1.65 10.80 -9.09
N MET A 20 -2.80 10.55 -8.47
CA MET A 20 -3.65 11.62 -7.96
C MET A 20 -2.94 12.41 -6.85
N LEU A 21 -2.23 11.73 -5.97
CA LEU A 21 -1.46 12.39 -4.91
C LEU A 21 -0.31 13.22 -5.50
N GLU A 22 0.34 12.72 -6.55
CA GLU A 22 1.37 13.46 -7.25
C GLU A 22 0.81 14.75 -7.84
N ASP A 23 -0.37 14.69 -8.45
CA ASP A 23 -1.05 15.87 -8.98
C ASP A 23 -1.39 16.89 -7.89
N MET A 24 -1.56 16.42 -6.65
CA MET A 24 -1.82 17.26 -5.48
C MET A 24 -0.55 17.80 -4.83
N GLY A 25 0.61 17.55 -5.43
CA GLY A 25 1.87 18.07 -4.94
C GLY A 25 2.65 17.13 -4.01
N TYR A 26 2.25 15.87 -3.92
CA TYR A 26 2.99 14.88 -3.13
C TYR A 26 4.21 14.36 -3.90
N PHE A 27 5.31 14.18 -3.18
CA PHE A 27 6.42 13.40 -3.70
C PHE A 27 6.08 11.92 -3.53
N CYS A 28 5.93 11.21 -4.64
CA CYS A 28 5.44 9.83 -4.62
C CYS A 28 6.54 8.84 -4.98
N VAL A 29 6.65 7.78 -4.18
CA VAL A 29 7.50 6.64 -4.49
C VAL A 29 6.60 5.42 -4.59
N ASP A 30 6.58 4.79 -5.77
CA ASP A 30 5.80 3.58 -5.98
C ASP A 30 6.65 2.34 -5.70
N ASN A 31 6.01 1.29 -5.21
CA ASN A 31 6.66 -0.01 -4.98
C ASN A 31 7.91 0.05 -4.11
N LEU A 32 7.87 0.83 -3.04
CA LEU A 32 8.99 0.85 -2.09
C LEU A 32 9.09 -0.49 -1.37
N PRO A 33 10.23 -1.18 -1.47
CA PRO A 33 10.43 -2.41 -0.70
C PRO A 33 10.35 -2.15 0.80
N ILE A 34 9.71 -3.06 1.53
CA ILE A 34 9.54 -2.92 2.98
C ILE A 34 10.89 -2.78 3.68
N ALA A 35 11.90 -3.53 3.20
CA ALA A 35 13.24 -3.46 3.77
C ALA A 35 13.88 -2.07 3.65
N MET A 36 13.47 -1.26 2.66
CA MET A 36 14.00 0.08 2.45
C MET A 36 13.20 1.17 3.19
N PHE A 37 12.07 0.80 3.77
CA PHE A 37 11.17 1.75 4.42
C PHE A 37 11.85 2.53 5.56
N PRO A 38 12.54 1.87 6.52
CA PRO A 38 13.17 2.62 7.63
C PRO A 38 14.24 3.60 7.15
N GLY A 39 15.05 3.19 6.18
CA GLY A 39 16.08 4.06 5.60
C GLY A 39 15.50 5.27 4.91
N PHE A 40 14.39 5.08 4.20
CA PHE A 40 13.71 6.19 3.53
C PHE A 40 13.14 7.20 4.53
N VAL A 41 12.49 6.71 5.59
CA VAL A 41 11.96 7.56 6.66
C VAL A 41 13.09 8.37 7.32
N GLN A 42 14.19 7.70 7.63
CA GLN A 42 15.34 8.36 8.24
C GLN A 42 15.93 9.44 7.32
N MET A 43 16.01 9.15 6.03
CA MET A 43 16.49 10.13 5.04
C MET A 43 15.60 11.38 5.02
N ILE A 44 14.29 11.20 5.06
CA ILE A 44 13.35 12.33 5.08
C ILE A 44 13.49 13.14 6.37
N GLU A 45 13.61 12.48 7.51
CA GLU A 45 13.77 13.15 8.80
C GLU A 45 15.05 14.01 8.87
N ASN A 46 16.10 13.54 8.24
CA ASN A 46 17.41 14.20 8.26
C ASN A 46 17.65 15.15 7.10
N SER A 47 16.65 15.36 6.26
CA SER A 47 16.77 16.24 5.10
C SER A 47 16.86 17.71 5.51
N GLU A 48 17.82 18.45 4.96
CA GLU A 48 17.95 19.88 5.16
C GLU A 48 16.79 20.64 4.49
N THR A 49 16.25 20.07 3.42
CA THR A 49 15.09 20.64 2.71
C THR A 49 13.89 19.74 3.00
N PRO A 50 13.06 20.07 4.00
CA PRO A 50 11.96 19.18 4.36
C PRO A 50 10.93 19.08 3.24
N MET A 51 10.58 17.86 2.90
CA MET A 51 9.46 17.60 2.00
C MET A 51 8.18 17.78 2.80
N LYS A 52 7.25 18.56 2.25
CA LYS A 52 6.00 18.85 2.95
C LYS A 52 4.97 17.73 2.82
N LYS A 53 4.98 17.04 1.69
CA LYS A 53 4.01 15.99 1.38
C LYS A 53 4.72 14.82 0.70
N VAL A 54 4.63 13.65 1.32
CA VAL A 54 5.26 12.43 0.81
C VAL A 54 4.24 11.30 0.79
N ALA A 55 4.17 10.57 -0.30
CA ALA A 55 3.33 9.40 -0.43
C ALA A 55 4.16 8.20 -0.85
N LEU A 56 4.12 7.12 -0.06
CA LEU A 56 4.87 5.90 -0.34
C LEU A 56 3.90 4.77 -0.68
N GLY A 57 4.06 4.21 -1.86
CA GLY A 57 3.35 3.00 -2.24
C GLY A 57 4.09 1.77 -1.75
N VAL A 58 3.45 0.99 -0.91
CA VAL A 58 4.00 -0.26 -0.38
C VAL A 58 3.24 -1.42 -0.99
N ASP A 59 3.96 -2.34 -1.61
CA ASP A 59 3.37 -3.46 -2.32
C ASP A 59 3.49 -4.73 -1.48
N VAL A 60 2.35 -5.36 -1.19
CA VAL A 60 2.31 -6.59 -0.40
C VAL A 60 2.49 -7.85 -1.25
N ARG A 61 2.59 -7.69 -2.59
CA ARG A 61 2.64 -8.82 -3.52
C ARG A 61 3.98 -9.53 -3.60
N SER A 62 5.05 -8.87 -3.24
CA SER A 62 6.40 -9.34 -3.56
C SER A 62 6.95 -10.40 -2.59
N GLY A 63 6.09 -11.04 -1.80
CA GLY A 63 6.54 -12.00 -0.81
C GLY A 63 7.34 -11.40 0.32
N GLN A 64 7.28 -10.08 0.47
CA GLN A 64 7.99 -9.39 1.53
C GLN A 64 7.37 -9.65 2.90
N ASP A 65 8.18 -9.48 3.92
CA ASP A 65 7.75 -9.66 5.29
C ASP A 65 6.91 -8.48 5.75
N ILE A 66 5.59 -8.66 5.74
CA ILE A 66 4.64 -7.62 6.17
C ILE A 66 4.78 -7.34 7.66
N SER A 67 5.22 -8.32 8.46
CA SER A 67 5.46 -8.10 9.88
C SER A 67 6.59 -7.10 10.11
N GLY A 68 7.54 -7.00 9.19
CA GLY A 68 8.57 -5.96 9.22
C GLY A 68 7.99 -4.57 9.09
N LEU A 69 6.99 -4.40 8.22
CA LEU A 69 6.30 -3.13 8.08
C LEU A 69 5.55 -2.75 9.36
N GLU A 70 4.92 -3.71 10.01
CA GLU A 70 4.25 -3.47 11.30
C GLU A 70 5.23 -2.93 12.35
N LYS A 71 6.41 -3.54 12.44
CA LYS A 71 7.47 -3.08 13.34
C LYS A 71 7.95 -1.67 12.99
N ASP A 72 8.10 -1.39 11.71
CA ASP A 72 8.52 -0.07 11.23
C ASP A 72 7.51 1.01 11.62
N LEU A 73 6.22 0.71 11.49
CA LEU A 73 5.16 1.63 11.88
C LEU A 73 5.14 1.85 13.39
N GLU A 74 5.36 0.81 14.18
CA GLU A 74 5.45 0.92 15.63
C GLU A 74 6.63 1.82 16.02
N GLN A 75 7.78 1.69 15.35
CA GLN A 75 8.93 2.55 15.60
C GLN A 75 8.63 4.00 15.28
N MET A 76 7.91 4.26 14.20
CA MET A 76 7.47 5.62 13.85
C MET A 76 6.59 6.21 14.96
N ASP A 77 5.65 5.41 15.46
CA ASP A 77 4.78 5.83 16.57
C ASP A 77 5.60 6.18 17.80
N GLN A 78 6.60 5.37 18.14
CA GLN A 78 7.47 5.60 19.31
C GLN A 78 8.31 6.87 19.16
N LYS A 79 8.74 7.19 17.94
CA LYS A 79 9.52 8.39 17.64
C LYS A 79 8.65 9.64 17.50
N GLY A 80 7.33 9.49 17.56
CA GLY A 80 6.42 10.61 17.38
C GLY A 80 6.28 11.08 15.94
N ILE A 81 6.66 10.27 14.98
CA ILE A 81 6.50 10.58 13.56
C ILE A 81 5.06 10.31 13.17
N LYS A 82 4.37 11.34 12.71
CA LYS A 82 2.98 11.19 12.28
C LYS A 82 2.91 10.68 10.86
N TYR A 83 2.03 9.73 10.62
CA TYR A 83 1.75 9.21 9.29
C TYR A 83 0.27 8.90 9.14
N GLU A 84 -0.17 8.82 7.90
CA GLU A 84 -1.52 8.40 7.56
C GLU A 84 -1.42 7.19 6.65
N ILE A 85 -2.33 6.24 6.80
CA ILE A 85 -2.41 5.08 5.93
C ILE A 85 -3.66 5.19 5.07
N LEU A 86 -3.47 5.17 3.77
CA LEU A 86 -4.55 5.05 2.80
C LEU A 86 -4.61 3.60 2.34
N PHE A 87 -5.64 2.90 2.76
CA PHE A 87 -5.84 1.49 2.40
C PHE A 87 -6.84 1.39 1.25
N LEU A 88 -6.39 0.83 0.15
CA LEU A 88 -7.21 0.64 -1.04
C LEU A 88 -7.76 -0.78 -1.04
N ASP A 89 -9.07 -0.88 -1.14
CA ASP A 89 -9.75 -2.16 -1.13
C ASP A 89 -10.74 -2.23 -2.30
N ALA A 90 -11.30 -3.40 -2.51
CA ALA A 90 -12.34 -3.63 -3.48
C ALA A 90 -13.07 -4.92 -3.09
N LYS A 91 -14.30 -5.09 -3.59
CA LYS A 91 -14.99 -6.36 -3.42
C LYS A 91 -14.23 -7.47 -4.14
N ASP A 92 -14.27 -8.68 -3.61
CA ASP A 92 -13.58 -9.82 -4.20
C ASP A 92 -13.94 -10.02 -5.67
N SER A 93 -15.21 -9.84 -6.03
CA SER A 93 -15.67 -9.97 -7.42
C SER A 93 -14.98 -8.97 -8.35
N VAL A 94 -14.74 -7.74 -7.86
CA VAL A 94 -14.04 -6.71 -8.64
C VAL A 94 -12.57 -7.07 -8.81
N LEU A 95 -11.93 -7.54 -7.74
CA LEU A 95 -10.53 -7.94 -7.78
C LEU A 95 -10.29 -9.12 -8.73
N VAL A 96 -11.15 -10.12 -8.67
CA VAL A 96 -11.10 -11.27 -9.57
C VAL A 96 -11.22 -10.82 -11.01
N LYS A 97 -12.19 -9.95 -11.30
CA LYS A 97 -12.40 -9.44 -12.66
C LYS A 97 -11.18 -8.69 -13.17
N ARG A 98 -10.59 -7.84 -12.36
CA ARG A 98 -9.41 -7.07 -12.76
C ARG A 98 -8.23 -7.97 -13.06
N TYR A 99 -8.01 -9.03 -12.30
CA TYR A 99 -6.95 -10.00 -12.60
C TYR A 99 -7.21 -10.75 -13.90
N LYS A 100 -8.44 -11.11 -14.17
CA LYS A 100 -8.80 -11.75 -15.45
C LYS A 100 -8.56 -10.81 -16.63
N GLU A 101 -8.88 -9.53 -16.48
CA GLU A 101 -8.67 -8.52 -17.54
C GLU A 101 -7.18 -8.31 -17.82
N THR A 102 -6.34 -8.31 -16.80
CA THR A 102 -4.91 -8.15 -16.95
C THR A 102 -4.21 -9.45 -17.29
N ARG A 103 -4.92 -10.58 -17.26
CA ARG A 103 -4.40 -11.93 -17.51
C ARG A 103 -3.21 -12.26 -16.60
N ARG A 104 -3.21 -11.71 -15.39
CA ARG A 104 -2.21 -12.01 -14.38
C ARG A 104 -2.73 -13.05 -13.42
N GLN A 105 -1.82 -13.91 -12.98
CA GLN A 105 -2.08 -14.77 -11.84
C GLN A 105 -1.90 -13.96 -10.56
N HIS A 106 -2.78 -14.17 -9.58
CA HIS A 106 -2.62 -13.48 -8.29
C HIS A 106 -1.33 -13.94 -7.61
N PRO A 107 -0.47 -13.01 -7.14
CA PRO A 107 0.85 -13.37 -6.60
C PRO A 107 0.81 -14.37 -5.45
N LEU A 108 -0.21 -14.36 -4.63
CA LEU A 108 -0.32 -15.22 -3.46
C LEU A 108 -1.08 -16.52 -3.71
N SER A 109 -1.62 -16.70 -4.91
CA SER A 109 -2.35 -17.94 -5.26
C SER A 109 -1.42 -19.02 -5.80
N GLY A 110 -0.20 -18.67 -6.22
CA GLY A 110 0.69 -19.61 -6.89
C GLY A 110 0.03 -20.17 -8.15
N SER A 111 -0.09 -21.50 -8.23
CA SER A 111 -0.82 -22.16 -9.33
C SER A 111 -2.29 -22.32 -9.02
N GLY A 112 -2.77 -21.80 -7.88
CA GLY A 112 -4.12 -21.97 -7.42
C GLY A 112 -5.09 -20.93 -7.97
N ARG A 113 -6.24 -20.81 -7.33
CA ARG A 113 -7.31 -19.92 -7.74
C ARG A 113 -7.03 -18.48 -7.27
N VAL A 114 -7.47 -17.51 -8.08
CA VAL A 114 -7.33 -16.09 -7.76
C VAL A 114 -8.04 -15.73 -6.46
N ASP A 115 -9.23 -16.28 -6.22
CA ASP A 115 -9.98 -16.02 -4.98
C ASP A 115 -9.23 -16.51 -3.73
N THR A 116 -8.49 -17.61 -3.82
CA THR A 116 -7.64 -18.09 -2.72
C THR A 116 -6.52 -17.10 -2.43
N GLY A 117 -5.89 -16.57 -3.48
CA GLY A 117 -4.83 -15.57 -3.35
C GLY A 117 -5.35 -14.29 -2.71
N ILE A 118 -6.54 -13.85 -3.09
CA ILE A 118 -7.17 -12.66 -2.51
C ILE A 118 -7.42 -12.87 -1.01
N ALA A 119 -7.94 -14.05 -0.61
CA ALA A 119 -8.19 -14.36 0.79
C ALA A 119 -6.89 -14.31 1.61
N LYS A 120 -5.81 -14.86 1.08
CA LYS A 120 -4.49 -14.84 1.74
C LYS A 120 -3.98 -13.40 1.88
N GLU A 121 -4.15 -12.60 0.85
CA GLU A 121 -3.72 -11.20 0.88
C GLU A 121 -4.51 -10.42 1.92
N ARG A 122 -5.81 -10.67 2.05
CA ARG A 122 -6.64 -10.02 3.08
C ARG A 122 -6.16 -10.35 4.48
N GLU A 123 -5.78 -11.60 4.74
CA GLU A 123 -5.25 -11.99 6.03
C GLU A 123 -3.96 -11.23 6.36
N LYS A 124 -3.05 -11.14 5.39
CA LYS A 124 -1.77 -10.46 5.58
C LYS A 124 -1.92 -8.96 5.78
N THR A 125 -2.91 -8.34 5.16
CA THR A 125 -3.10 -6.88 5.21
C THR A 125 -4.08 -6.43 6.27
N ALA A 126 -4.68 -7.35 7.02
CA ALA A 126 -5.71 -7.02 8.00
C ALA A 126 -5.26 -5.95 9.01
N PHE A 127 -4.01 -6.02 9.50
CA PHE A 127 -3.51 -5.05 10.46
C PHE A 127 -3.39 -3.65 9.84
N LEU A 128 -3.03 -3.55 8.56
CA LEU A 128 -2.95 -2.28 7.85
C LEU A 128 -4.32 -1.64 7.71
N LYS A 129 -5.31 -2.46 7.38
CA LYS A 129 -6.68 -1.97 7.26
C LYS A 129 -7.21 -1.47 8.61
N MET A 130 -6.87 -2.15 9.69
CA MET A 130 -7.25 -1.73 11.05
C MET A 130 -6.58 -0.42 11.46
N LYS A 131 -5.35 -0.19 11.02
CA LYS A 131 -4.61 1.05 11.30
C LYS A 131 -4.91 2.16 10.30
N ALA A 132 -5.67 1.90 9.26
CA ALA A 132 -5.87 2.84 8.17
C ALA A 132 -6.58 4.11 8.64
N THR A 133 -6.06 5.25 8.23
CA THR A 133 -6.69 6.55 8.41
C THR A 133 -7.85 6.70 7.45
N TYR A 134 -7.66 6.23 6.22
CA TYR A 134 -8.67 6.26 5.18
C TYR A 134 -8.74 4.91 4.49
N ILE A 135 -9.95 4.45 4.22
CA ILE A 135 -10.19 3.24 3.44
C ILE A 135 -11.01 3.63 2.22
N LEU A 136 -10.45 3.40 1.03
CA LEU A 136 -11.15 3.59 -0.23
C LEU A 136 -11.48 2.24 -0.83
N CYS A 137 -12.76 2.01 -1.10
CA CYS A 137 -13.21 0.75 -1.66
C CYS A 137 -13.65 0.96 -3.11
N LEU A 138 -13.01 0.24 -4.03
CA LEU A 138 -13.40 0.25 -5.43
C LEU A 138 -14.66 -0.61 -5.59
N LEU A 139 -15.75 0.01 -5.99
CA LEU A 139 -17.05 -0.66 -6.08
C LEU A 139 -17.27 -1.35 -7.42
N TYR A 140 -16.61 -0.86 -8.48
CA TYR A 140 -16.74 -1.42 -9.83
C TYR A 140 -15.50 -1.08 -10.64
N THR A 141 -15.28 -1.83 -11.72
CA THR A 141 -14.18 -1.53 -12.65
C THR A 141 -14.66 -0.49 -13.66
N SER A 142 -13.78 0.47 -13.95
CA SER A 142 -14.02 1.39 -15.06
C SER A 142 -13.96 0.62 -16.39
N PRO A 143 -14.80 0.98 -17.36
CA PRO A 143 -14.72 0.37 -18.70
C PRO A 143 -13.39 0.64 -19.38
#